data_091e711518f5d8925be62228fe8bb2f4
#
_entry.id   091e711518f5d8925be62228fe8bb2f4
#
_cell.length_a   1.000
_cell.length_b   1.000
_cell.length_c   1.000
_cell.angle_alpha   90.00
_cell.angle_beta   90.00
_cell.angle_gamma   90.00
#
_symmetry.space_group_name_H-M   'P 1'
#
loop_
_entity.id
_entity.type
_entity.pdbx_description
1 polymer ?
#
loop_
_entity_poly.entity_id
_entity_poly.type
_entity_poly.pdbx_seq_one_letter_code
_entity_poly.pdbx_strand_id
1 'polypeptide(L)'
;MVSGTKEKDLEIAIEKALTGTWRENWENKLGEPKAEYLPRHHGFELAFSQDFDAQFAIDTRLFWQFLQTSQEAELARFQQLNPNDWQRKILERLDRQIKKNGVLHLLKKGLDIDSAHFDLLYPVPLACSGEKVKQRFEQNLFSCMRQVPYSASSNETVDMVLFVNGLPIITLELKNHWTGQTAIDAQKQYRNRDLNQTLFHFGRCLAHFALDTEEAYMTTKLAGPATFFLPFNLGNNCGKGNPPNPNGHRTAYLWQEVFSKASLTNIIQHFMRLDGSTKDPLEKRSLFFPRYHQLEVVRRLIVDVSEQGVGKRYLIQHSAGSGKSNSITWLAYQLIEAYPRNEKAANGREADRPIFDSVIVVTDRRLLDKQLRDNIKDFSEVKNIVAPALSSAELR
;
A
#
# COMPACT_ATOMS: atom_id res chain seq x y z
N MET A 1 -27.26 9.95 8.74
CA MET A 1 -26.21 10.96 9.00
C MET A 1 -26.17 11.89 7.79
N VAL A 2 -26.29 13.19 8.01
CA VAL A 2 -26.21 14.18 6.93
C VAL A 2 -24.77 14.20 6.45
N SER A 3 -24.52 13.83 5.17
CA SER A 3 -23.21 13.99 4.56
C SER A 3 -22.90 15.49 4.52
N GLY A 4 -21.80 15.90 5.14
CA GLY A 4 -21.37 17.29 5.10
C GLY A 4 -21.14 17.77 3.68
N THR A 5 -21.43 19.03 3.43
CA THR A 5 -21.37 19.65 2.09
C THR A 5 -19.99 20.19 1.72
N LYS A 6 -19.00 20.09 2.61
CA LYS A 6 -17.65 20.65 2.43
C LYS A 6 -16.62 19.55 2.15
N GLU A 7 -15.56 19.88 1.40
CA GLU A 7 -14.39 19.02 1.16
C GLU A 7 -13.80 18.51 2.49
N LYS A 8 -13.70 19.37 3.49
CA LYS A 8 -13.29 19.07 4.87
C LYS A 8 -14.09 17.92 5.51
N ASP A 9 -15.35 17.74 5.17
CA ASP A 9 -16.18 16.67 5.74
C ASP A 9 -15.75 15.28 5.23
N LEU A 10 -15.27 15.20 3.99
CA LEU A 10 -14.69 13.97 3.44
C LEU A 10 -13.34 13.65 4.10
N GLU A 11 -12.47 14.65 4.29
CA GLU A 11 -11.22 14.48 5.06
C GLU A 11 -11.50 13.94 6.47
N ILE A 12 -12.45 14.53 7.18
CA ILE A 12 -12.85 14.10 8.53
C ILE A 12 -13.41 12.67 8.52
N ALA A 13 -14.20 12.30 7.51
CA ALA A 13 -14.77 10.96 7.40
C ALA A 13 -13.68 9.90 7.23
N ILE A 14 -12.68 10.18 6.38
CA ILE A 14 -11.53 9.31 6.17
C ILE A 14 -10.68 9.22 7.45
N GLU A 15 -10.33 10.36 8.03
CA GLU A 15 -9.53 10.44 9.26
C GLU A 15 -10.18 9.66 10.41
N LYS A 16 -11.49 9.82 10.64
CA LYS A 16 -12.26 9.05 11.63
C LYS A 16 -12.22 7.53 11.39
N ALA A 17 -12.41 7.12 10.16
CA ALA A 17 -12.42 5.70 9.81
C ALA A 17 -11.04 5.04 10.02
N LEU A 18 -9.96 5.78 9.76
CA LEU A 18 -8.60 5.27 9.92
C LEU A 18 -8.13 5.32 11.38
N THR A 19 -8.36 6.44 12.07
CA THR A 19 -7.75 6.72 13.39
C THR A 19 -8.67 6.53 14.57
N GLY A 20 -9.99 6.45 14.36
CA GLY A 20 -10.99 6.47 15.44
C GLY A 20 -11.23 7.85 16.05
N THR A 21 -10.58 8.89 15.55
CA THR A 21 -10.74 10.28 15.98
C THR A 21 -10.56 11.24 14.79
N TRP A 22 -10.48 12.53 15.02
CA TRP A 22 -10.14 13.53 14.00
C TRP A 22 -9.50 14.74 14.66
N ARG A 23 -8.73 15.52 13.89
CA ARG A 23 -7.92 16.63 14.40
C ARG A 23 -8.69 17.60 15.30
N GLU A 24 -9.83 18.10 14.86
CA GLU A 24 -10.61 19.10 15.61
C GLU A 24 -11.16 18.56 16.93
N ASN A 25 -11.44 17.26 17.01
CA ASN A 25 -11.83 16.61 18.25
C ASN A 25 -10.64 16.43 19.19
N TRP A 26 -9.48 16.14 18.65
CA TRP A 26 -8.23 16.03 19.41
C TRP A 26 -7.80 17.38 20.01
N GLU A 27 -7.83 18.46 19.23
CA GLU A 27 -7.49 19.82 19.68
C GLU A 27 -8.46 20.35 20.75
N ASN A 28 -9.74 19.97 20.69
CA ASN A 28 -10.76 20.34 21.68
C ASN A 28 -10.71 19.49 22.96
N LYS A 29 -9.96 18.41 23.02
CA LYS A 29 -9.82 17.49 24.16
C LYS A 29 -8.89 17.96 25.27
N LEU A 30 -8.62 19.24 25.43
CA LEU A 30 -8.09 19.81 26.68
C LEU A 30 -9.06 19.69 27.87
N GLY A 31 -10.24 19.11 27.67
CA GLY A 31 -11.23 18.74 28.67
C GLY A 31 -11.81 17.37 28.37
N GLU A 32 -11.70 16.42 29.27
CA GLU A 32 -12.12 15.01 29.34
C GLU A 32 -12.75 14.35 28.08
N PRO A 33 -12.25 13.20 27.64
CA PRO A 33 -12.79 12.49 26.47
C PRO A 33 -14.17 11.92 26.83
N LYS A 34 -15.24 12.44 26.24
CA LYS A 34 -16.47 11.65 26.09
C LYS A 34 -16.11 10.50 25.14
N ALA A 35 -16.10 9.28 25.67
CA ALA A 35 -16.00 8.07 24.89
C ALA A 35 -17.27 7.94 24.01
N GLU A 36 -17.30 8.62 22.86
CA GLU A 36 -18.22 8.22 21.82
C GLU A 36 -17.77 6.86 21.32
N TYR A 37 -18.71 5.90 21.32
CA TYR A 37 -18.52 4.59 20.72
C TYR A 37 -18.29 4.78 19.21
N LEU A 38 -17.03 4.98 18.82
CA LEU A 38 -16.66 5.08 17.42
C LEU A 38 -16.69 3.66 16.82
N PRO A 39 -17.27 3.49 15.62
CA PRO A 39 -17.25 2.23 14.93
C PRO A 39 -15.80 1.75 14.73
N ARG A 40 -15.61 0.46 14.48
CA ARG A 40 -14.30 -0.16 14.25
C ARG A 40 -13.45 0.73 13.35
N HIS A 41 -12.32 1.20 13.86
CA HIS A 41 -11.32 1.95 13.12
C HIS A 41 -10.08 1.08 12.84
N HIS A 42 -9.21 1.52 11.93
CA HIS A 42 -8.05 0.75 11.53
C HIS A 42 -6.81 0.94 12.42
N GLY A 43 -6.92 1.68 13.52
CA GLY A 43 -5.85 1.89 14.49
C GLY A 43 -4.66 2.68 13.93
N PHE A 44 -4.90 3.57 12.96
CA PHE A 44 -3.92 4.56 12.54
C PHE A 44 -3.71 5.59 13.63
N GLU A 45 -2.53 6.15 13.71
CA GLU A 45 -2.26 7.32 14.53
C GLU A 45 -2.68 8.59 13.80
N LEU A 46 -3.18 9.56 14.56
CA LEU A 46 -3.37 10.92 14.07
C LEU A 46 -2.01 11.61 13.97
N ALA A 47 -1.65 12.10 12.78
CA ALA A 47 -0.42 12.80 12.54
C ALA A 47 -0.65 14.29 12.25
N PHE A 48 0.31 15.13 12.59
CA PHE A 48 0.21 16.57 12.51
C PHE A 48 1.24 17.17 11.56
N SER A 49 0.84 18.17 10.77
CA SER A 49 1.67 18.81 9.76
C SER A 49 2.97 19.42 10.30
N GLN A 50 3.03 19.76 11.57
CA GLN A 50 4.23 20.25 12.25
C GLN A 50 5.34 19.19 12.38
N ASP A 51 4.98 17.89 12.33
CA ASP A 51 5.93 16.79 12.42
C ASP A 51 6.45 16.37 11.05
N PHE A 52 5.93 16.99 9.97
CA PHE A 52 6.32 16.70 8.60
C PHE A 52 7.57 17.48 8.18
N ASP A 53 8.59 16.75 7.77
CA ASP A 53 9.80 17.31 7.15
C ASP A 53 9.64 17.31 5.63
N ALA A 54 9.47 18.49 5.02
CA ALA A 54 9.29 18.63 3.58
C ALA A 54 10.56 18.29 2.77
N GLN A 55 11.77 18.45 3.36
CA GLN A 55 13.04 18.14 2.70
C GLN A 55 13.17 16.63 2.45
N PHE A 56 12.85 15.82 3.46
CA PHE A 56 12.91 14.37 3.38
C PHE A 56 11.55 13.72 3.09
N ALA A 57 10.47 14.51 3.07
CA ALA A 57 9.08 14.06 2.92
C ALA A 57 8.74 12.90 3.86
N ILE A 58 8.92 13.09 5.16
CA ILE A 58 8.64 12.10 6.20
C ILE A 58 7.93 12.74 7.40
N ASP A 59 7.15 11.94 8.15
CA ASP A 59 6.74 12.25 9.52
C ASP A 59 7.91 11.89 10.45
N THR A 60 8.65 12.89 10.92
CA THR A 60 9.87 12.69 11.70
C THR A 60 9.56 12.11 13.08
N ARG A 61 8.45 12.50 13.70
CA ARG A 61 8.05 11.99 15.02
C ARG A 61 7.83 10.49 14.97
N LEU A 62 7.00 10.01 14.05
CA LEU A 62 6.67 8.59 13.93
C LEU A 62 7.82 7.76 13.37
N PHE A 63 8.66 8.33 12.51
CA PHE A 63 9.86 7.64 12.01
C PHE A 63 10.83 7.30 13.16
N TRP A 64 11.14 8.28 14.00
CA TRP A 64 12.03 8.03 15.15
C TRP A 64 11.37 7.17 16.22
N GLN A 65 10.08 7.36 16.48
CA GLN A 65 9.33 6.51 17.42
C GLN A 65 9.40 5.04 16.99
N PHE A 66 9.15 4.73 15.72
CA PHE A 66 9.22 3.38 15.19
C PHE A 66 10.60 2.76 15.41
N LEU A 67 11.69 3.43 15.00
CA LEU A 67 13.04 2.91 15.18
C LEU A 67 13.39 2.70 16.67
N GLN A 68 13.00 3.64 17.54
CA GLN A 68 13.27 3.57 18.97
C GLN A 68 12.51 2.42 19.65
N THR A 69 11.25 2.19 19.28
CA THR A 69 10.42 1.18 19.97
C THR A 69 10.60 -0.23 19.40
N SER A 70 10.93 -0.37 18.13
CA SER A 70 10.99 -1.67 17.47
C SER A 70 12.42 -2.19 17.24
N GLN A 71 13.43 -1.31 17.24
CA GLN A 71 14.82 -1.63 16.91
C GLN A 71 15.83 -0.89 17.81
N GLU A 72 15.49 -0.76 19.09
CA GLU A 72 16.26 0.00 20.09
C GLU A 72 17.75 -0.39 20.14
N ALA A 73 18.05 -1.68 20.17
CA ALA A 73 19.43 -2.18 20.29
C ALA A 73 20.28 -1.78 19.07
N GLU A 74 19.73 -1.91 17.84
CA GLU A 74 20.44 -1.57 16.62
C GLU A 74 20.63 -0.05 16.51
N LEU A 75 19.60 0.72 16.88
CA LEU A 75 19.66 2.18 16.90
C LEU A 75 20.70 2.67 17.92
N ALA A 76 20.71 2.12 19.14
CA ALA A 76 21.68 2.48 20.19
C ALA A 76 23.12 2.18 19.75
N ARG A 77 23.35 1.04 19.09
CA ARG A 77 24.65 0.69 18.52
C ARG A 77 25.09 1.71 17.46
N PHE A 78 24.19 2.09 16.57
CA PHE A 78 24.46 3.09 15.54
C PHE A 78 24.74 4.47 16.12
N GLN A 79 24.01 4.88 17.17
CA GLN A 79 24.21 6.14 17.89
C GLN A 79 25.58 6.21 18.56
N GLN A 80 26.03 5.11 19.19
CA GLN A 80 27.37 5.02 19.80
C GLN A 80 28.49 5.22 18.78
N LEU A 81 28.32 4.70 17.56
CA LEU A 81 29.29 4.85 16.47
C LEU A 81 29.22 6.24 15.80
N ASN A 82 28.12 6.96 15.95
CA ASN A 82 27.85 8.24 15.29
C ASN A 82 27.24 9.28 16.25
N PRO A 83 27.91 9.63 17.37
CA PRO A 83 27.29 10.35 18.48
C PRO A 83 26.76 11.76 18.11
N ASN A 84 27.36 12.41 17.12
CA ASN A 84 27.06 13.81 16.81
C ASN A 84 26.07 14.01 15.66
N ASP A 85 25.87 13.03 14.78
CA ASP A 85 25.16 13.21 13.51
C ASP A 85 24.34 12.02 13.03
N TRP A 86 24.06 11.05 13.91
CA TRP A 86 23.37 9.81 13.58
C TRP A 86 22.01 10.02 12.90
N GLN A 87 21.19 10.99 13.35
CA GLN A 87 19.90 11.29 12.74
C GLN A 87 20.07 11.77 11.30
N ARG A 88 20.95 12.74 11.10
CA ARG A 88 21.24 13.28 9.76
C ARG A 88 21.75 12.18 8.82
N LYS A 89 22.67 11.35 9.29
CA LYS A 89 23.21 10.22 8.50
C LYS A 89 22.11 9.25 8.06
N ILE A 90 21.20 8.87 8.97
CA ILE A 90 20.07 8.01 8.64
C ILE A 90 19.18 8.67 7.60
N LEU A 91 18.78 9.93 7.77
CA LEU A 91 17.89 10.65 6.85
C LEU A 91 18.51 10.86 5.47
N GLU A 92 19.78 11.27 5.40
CA GLU A 92 20.51 11.45 4.14
C GLU A 92 20.70 10.09 3.41
N ARG A 93 20.95 9.01 4.16
CA ARG A 93 21.06 7.68 3.58
C ARG A 93 19.71 7.18 3.06
N LEU A 94 18.66 7.36 3.85
CA LEU A 94 17.28 7.04 3.49
C LEU A 94 16.87 7.76 2.19
N ASP A 95 17.05 9.07 2.13
CA ASP A 95 16.72 9.88 0.96
C ASP A 95 17.50 9.42 -0.29
N ARG A 96 18.79 9.18 -0.15
CA ARG A 96 19.65 8.67 -1.24
C ARG A 96 19.17 7.33 -1.76
N GLN A 97 18.78 6.42 -0.84
CA GLN A 97 18.29 5.09 -1.22
C GLN A 97 16.89 5.16 -1.86
N ILE A 98 16.01 6.02 -1.37
CA ILE A 98 14.69 6.23 -2.00
C ILE A 98 14.85 6.79 -3.42
N LYS A 99 15.70 7.79 -3.62
CA LYS A 99 15.99 8.35 -4.95
C LYS A 99 16.56 7.32 -5.93
N LYS A 100 17.30 6.34 -5.44
CA LYS A 100 17.92 5.29 -6.27
C LYS A 100 16.97 4.11 -6.53
N ASN A 101 16.27 3.63 -5.52
CA ASN A 101 15.58 2.34 -5.53
C ASN A 101 14.06 2.47 -5.33
N GLY A 102 13.55 3.62 -4.92
CA GLY A 102 12.16 3.85 -4.53
C GLY A 102 11.85 3.36 -3.11
N VAL A 103 10.81 3.94 -2.51
CA VAL A 103 10.36 3.59 -1.16
C VAL A 103 9.90 2.13 -1.05
N LEU A 104 9.31 1.57 -2.12
CA LEU A 104 8.89 0.16 -2.15
C LEU A 104 10.04 -0.79 -1.85
N HIS A 105 11.23 -0.53 -2.43
CA HIS A 105 12.40 -1.35 -2.17
C HIS A 105 12.80 -1.33 -0.69
N LEU A 106 12.78 -0.15 -0.09
CA LEU A 106 13.16 0.02 1.31
C LEU A 106 12.13 -0.57 2.27
N LEU A 107 10.84 -0.46 1.97
CA LEU A 107 9.78 -1.11 2.75
C LEU A 107 9.89 -2.64 2.72
N LYS A 108 10.41 -3.22 1.61
CA LYS A 108 10.60 -4.67 1.47
C LYS A 108 11.95 -5.18 1.96
N LYS A 109 12.99 -4.36 1.96
CA LYS A 109 14.38 -4.81 2.20
C LYS A 109 15.08 -4.08 3.34
N GLY A 110 14.43 -3.09 3.94
CA GLY A 110 15.04 -2.26 4.98
C GLY A 110 16.08 -1.27 4.45
N LEU A 111 16.75 -0.61 5.36
CA LEU A 111 17.78 0.39 5.13
C LEU A 111 19.11 -0.11 5.69
N ASP A 112 20.09 -0.34 4.80
CA ASP A 112 21.48 -0.61 5.17
C ASP A 112 22.25 0.70 5.26
N ILE A 113 22.89 0.92 6.41
CA ILE A 113 23.79 2.04 6.64
C ILE A 113 24.99 1.59 7.46
N ASP A 114 26.18 1.72 6.90
CA ASP A 114 27.44 1.21 7.48
C ASP A 114 27.29 -0.27 7.86
N SER A 115 27.43 -0.61 9.14
CA SER A 115 27.23 -1.96 9.68
C SER A 115 25.84 -2.20 10.27
N ALA A 116 24.93 -1.22 10.19
CA ALA A 116 23.57 -1.31 10.72
C ALA A 116 22.55 -1.63 9.63
N HIS A 117 21.50 -2.36 10.02
CA HIS A 117 20.34 -2.64 9.21
C HIS A 117 19.08 -2.25 9.97
N PHE A 118 18.19 -1.46 9.32
CA PHE A 118 16.91 -1.06 9.88
C PHE A 118 15.77 -1.58 9.01
N ASP A 119 14.92 -2.44 9.56
CA ASP A 119 13.64 -2.78 8.95
C ASP A 119 12.75 -1.52 8.87
N LEU A 120 12.09 -1.29 7.73
CA LEU A 120 11.21 -0.14 7.56
C LEU A 120 9.73 -0.52 7.46
N LEU A 121 9.42 -1.83 7.38
CA LEU A 121 8.07 -2.39 7.45
C LEU A 121 8.14 -3.85 7.88
N TYR A 122 7.41 -4.20 8.92
CA TYR A 122 7.21 -5.60 9.32
C TYR A 122 6.05 -6.22 8.54
N PRO A 123 6.23 -7.44 8.03
CA PRO A 123 5.25 -8.11 7.19
C PRO A 123 3.96 -8.52 7.92
N VAL A 124 2.86 -8.65 7.17
CA VAL A 124 1.64 -9.31 7.66
C VAL A 124 1.99 -10.75 8.02
N PRO A 125 1.68 -11.19 9.26
CA PRO A 125 1.94 -12.56 9.64
C PRO A 125 1.08 -13.54 8.84
N LEU A 126 1.66 -14.66 8.45
CA LEU A 126 0.94 -15.80 7.91
C LEU A 126 0.12 -16.47 9.02
N ALA A 127 -0.88 -17.30 8.65
CA ALA A 127 -1.71 -18.00 9.63
C ALA A 127 -0.88 -18.87 10.60
N CYS A 128 0.21 -19.44 10.11
CA CYS A 128 1.16 -20.27 10.88
C CYS A 128 2.27 -19.48 11.60
N SER A 129 2.30 -18.15 11.45
CA SER A 129 3.36 -17.32 12.04
C SER A 129 3.34 -17.38 13.57
N GLY A 130 4.52 -17.53 14.17
CA GLY A 130 4.69 -17.48 15.62
C GLY A 130 4.41 -16.09 16.20
N GLU A 131 4.21 -16.05 17.52
CA GLU A 131 3.81 -14.84 18.24
C GLU A 131 4.76 -13.65 18.05
N LYS A 132 6.06 -13.88 17.96
CA LYS A 132 7.05 -12.82 17.68
C LYS A 132 6.82 -12.09 16.36
N VAL A 133 6.40 -12.81 15.32
CA VAL A 133 6.12 -12.20 14.00
C VAL A 133 4.85 -11.36 14.08
N LYS A 134 3.82 -11.82 14.79
CA LYS A 134 2.59 -11.07 15.04
C LYS A 134 2.87 -9.79 15.82
N GLN A 135 3.64 -9.90 16.91
CA GLN A 135 4.03 -8.73 17.72
C GLN A 135 4.85 -7.72 16.91
N ARG A 136 5.76 -8.17 16.03
CA ARG A 136 6.48 -7.26 15.14
C ARG A 136 5.55 -6.53 14.18
N PHE A 137 4.57 -7.22 13.61
CA PHE A 137 3.59 -6.56 12.73
C PHE A 137 2.82 -5.45 13.45
N GLU A 138 2.43 -5.68 14.71
CA GLU A 138 1.71 -4.68 15.52
C GLU A 138 2.59 -3.46 15.88
N GLN A 139 3.91 -3.57 15.81
CA GLN A 139 4.83 -2.45 16.00
C GLN A 139 4.86 -1.47 14.82
N ASN A 140 4.29 -1.83 13.64
CA ASN A 140 4.16 -0.87 12.56
C ASN A 140 3.23 0.28 12.93
N LEU A 141 3.72 1.50 12.79
CA LEU A 141 2.98 2.72 13.03
C LEU A 141 2.39 3.23 11.70
N PHE A 142 1.10 3.04 11.51
CA PHE A 142 0.38 3.65 10.40
C PHE A 142 -0.22 4.98 10.86
N SER A 143 -0.15 6.01 10.03
CA SER A 143 -0.71 7.31 10.38
C SER A 143 -1.37 8.02 9.21
N CYS A 144 -2.24 8.96 9.55
CA CYS A 144 -2.97 9.80 8.63
C CYS A 144 -2.72 11.28 8.98
N MET A 145 -2.24 12.05 8.02
CA MET A 145 -1.97 13.49 8.17
C MET A 145 -2.78 14.27 7.15
N ARG A 146 -3.51 15.28 7.60
CA ARG A 146 -4.29 16.18 6.74
C ARG A 146 -3.51 17.46 6.48
N GLN A 147 -3.76 18.06 5.29
CA GLN A 147 -3.21 19.35 4.89
C GLN A 147 -1.68 19.39 5.04
N VAL A 148 -1.02 18.47 4.32
CA VAL A 148 0.44 18.25 4.43
C VAL A 148 1.20 19.31 3.66
N PRO A 149 2.02 20.15 4.31
CA PRO A 149 2.79 21.23 3.66
C PRO A 149 4.02 20.62 2.96
N TYR A 150 3.87 20.22 1.70
CA TYR A 150 4.90 19.51 0.95
C TYR A 150 6.03 20.40 0.41
N SER A 151 5.86 21.72 0.45
CA SER A 151 6.84 22.70 -0.06
C SER A 151 7.33 23.59 1.07
N ALA A 152 8.64 23.84 1.11
CA ALA A 152 9.24 24.82 2.00
C ALA A 152 9.11 26.27 1.47
N SER A 153 8.75 26.44 0.19
CA SER A 153 8.70 27.74 -0.50
C SER A 153 7.30 28.25 -0.79
N SER A 154 6.27 27.43 -0.59
CA SER A 154 4.87 27.81 -0.80
C SER A 154 3.99 27.28 0.35
N ASN A 155 2.82 27.88 0.51
CA ASN A 155 1.81 27.43 1.49
C ASN A 155 0.89 26.34 0.92
N GLU A 156 1.29 25.69 -0.18
CA GLU A 156 0.50 24.64 -0.79
C GLU A 156 0.54 23.35 0.03
N THR A 157 -0.59 22.70 0.14
CA THR A 157 -0.75 21.45 0.88
C THR A 157 -1.35 20.35 0.00
N VAL A 158 -1.07 19.09 0.35
CA VAL A 158 -1.84 17.93 -0.10
C VAL A 158 -2.93 17.67 0.92
N ASP A 159 -4.15 17.38 0.45
CA ASP A 159 -5.31 17.25 1.35
C ASP A 159 -5.07 16.17 2.43
N MET A 160 -4.49 15.02 2.04
CA MET A 160 -4.17 13.95 2.99
C MET A 160 -3.01 13.09 2.52
N VAL A 161 -2.19 12.64 3.46
CA VAL A 161 -1.13 11.64 3.23
C VAL A 161 -1.24 10.53 4.26
N LEU A 162 -1.14 9.29 3.80
CA LEU A 162 -1.01 8.11 4.64
C LEU A 162 0.46 7.71 4.74
N PHE A 163 0.88 7.39 5.95
CA PHE A 163 2.26 7.00 6.25
C PHE A 163 2.31 5.61 6.86
N VAL A 164 3.45 4.96 6.72
CA VAL A 164 3.86 3.80 7.50
C VAL A 164 5.24 4.05 8.08
N ASN A 165 5.37 3.91 9.40
CA ASN A 165 6.62 4.13 10.12
C ASN A 165 7.29 5.47 9.77
N GLY A 166 6.47 6.52 9.60
CA GLY A 166 6.88 7.87 9.21
C GLY A 166 7.14 8.06 7.71
N LEU A 167 7.14 7.01 6.87
CA LEU A 167 7.34 7.09 5.43
C LEU A 167 6.02 7.30 4.69
N PRO A 168 5.91 8.28 3.77
CA PRO A 168 4.69 8.50 3.01
C PRO A 168 4.48 7.35 2.02
N ILE A 169 3.29 6.79 2.01
CA ILE A 169 2.94 5.68 1.11
C ILE A 169 1.85 6.05 0.11
N ILE A 170 0.88 6.85 0.51
CA ILE A 170 -0.24 7.27 -0.35
C ILE A 170 -0.52 8.74 -0.13
N THR A 171 -0.67 9.51 -1.21
CA THR A 171 -1.23 10.86 -1.16
C THR A 171 -2.65 10.87 -1.70
N LEU A 172 -3.50 11.73 -1.16
CA LEU A 172 -4.91 11.86 -1.52
C LEU A 172 -5.21 13.34 -1.83
N GLU A 173 -5.78 13.62 -3.01
CA GLU A 173 -6.45 14.87 -3.34
C GLU A 173 -7.95 14.60 -3.35
N LEU A 174 -8.68 15.34 -2.55
CA LEU A 174 -10.07 15.09 -2.23
C LEU A 174 -10.95 16.19 -2.84
N LYS A 175 -12.09 15.80 -3.39
CA LYS A 175 -13.12 16.74 -3.83
C LYS A 175 -14.48 16.30 -3.31
N ASN A 176 -15.37 17.25 -3.15
CA ASN A 176 -16.72 16.94 -2.72
C ASN A 176 -17.69 17.24 -3.86
N HIS A 177 -18.37 16.23 -4.36
CA HIS A 177 -19.34 16.34 -5.44
C HIS A 177 -20.44 17.39 -5.15
N TRP A 178 -20.82 17.57 -3.89
CA TRP A 178 -21.80 18.57 -3.46
C TRP A 178 -21.36 20.03 -3.66
N THR A 179 -20.05 20.28 -3.81
CA THR A 179 -19.50 21.60 -4.16
C THR A 179 -19.39 21.82 -5.67
N GLY A 180 -19.83 20.87 -6.49
CA GLY A 180 -19.66 20.88 -7.95
C GLY A 180 -18.26 20.48 -8.43
N GLN A 181 -17.36 20.08 -7.52
CA GLN A 181 -16.04 19.56 -7.85
C GLN A 181 -16.02 18.04 -7.78
N THR A 182 -15.25 17.42 -8.68
CA THR A 182 -15.21 15.97 -8.86
C THR A 182 -13.77 15.44 -8.76
N ALA A 183 -13.63 14.12 -8.75
CA ALA A 183 -12.33 13.46 -8.84
C ALA A 183 -11.50 13.90 -10.06
N ILE A 184 -12.15 14.39 -11.14
CA ILE A 184 -11.45 14.97 -12.29
C ILE A 184 -10.74 16.29 -11.91
N ASP A 185 -11.32 17.08 -11.02
CA ASP A 185 -10.69 18.31 -10.53
C ASP A 185 -9.51 17.99 -9.60
N ALA A 186 -9.63 16.94 -8.78
CA ALA A 186 -8.51 16.40 -8.02
C ALA A 186 -7.36 15.91 -8.92
N GLN A 187 -7.67 15.26 -10.07
CA GLN A 187 -6.65 14.90 -11.06
C GLN A 187 -5.99 16.13 -11.69
N LYS A 188 -6.75 17.19 -11.98
CA LYS A 188 -6.19 18.47 -12.50
C LYS A 188 -5.26 19.11 -11.46
N GLN A 189 -5.62 19.04 -10.19
CA GLN A 189 -4.79 19.54 -9.09
C GLN A 189 -3.44 18.82 -9.08
N TYR A 190 -3.38 17.49 -9.14
CA TYR A 190 -2.13 16.73 -9.26
C TYR A 190 -1.32 17.08 -10.51
N ARG A 191 -1.98 17.30 -11.66
CA ARG A 191 -1.29 17.69 -12.91
C ARG A 191 -0.60 19.04 -12.84
N ASN A 192 -1.04 19.90 -11.92
CA ASN A 192 -0.51 21.25 -11.72
C ASN A 192 0.48 21.34 -10.55
N ARG A 193 0.70 20.26 -9.79
CA ARG A 193 1.66 20.22 -8.68
C ARG A 193 3.09 20.38 -9.17
N ASP A 194 3.91 21.10 -8.39
CA ASP A 194 5.35 21.19 -8.62
C ASP A 194 6.03 19.84 -8.34
N LEU A 195 6.44 19.15 -9.38
CA LEU A 195 7.07 17.82 -9.30
C LEU A 195 8.52 17.87 -8.82
N ASN A 196 9.11 19.07 -8.61
CA ASN A 196 10.44 19.20 -8.00
C ASN A 196 10.39 19.03 -6.47
N GLN A 197 9.20 19.04 -5.87
CA GLN A 197 9.03 18.81 -4.44
C GLN A 197 9.25 17.33 -4.09
N THR A 198 9.98 17.09 -3.01
CA THR A 198 10.42 15.73 -2.61
C THR A 198 9.26 14.71 -2.53
N LEU A 199 8.11 15.12 -1.99
CA LEU A 199 6.94 14.24 -1.83
C LEU A 199 6.44 13.68 -3.17
N PHE A 200 6.59 14.42 -4.28
CA PHE A 200 6.10 14.05 -5.61
C PHE A 200 7.15 13.39 -6.50
N HIS A 201 8.40 13.27 -6.06
CA HIS A 201 9.40 12.52 -6.81
C HIS A 201 8.95 11.08 -7.01
N PHE A 202 9.14 10.55 -8.22
CA PHE A 202 8.77 9.16 -8.51
C PHE A 202 9.45 8.19 -7.54
N GLY A 203 8.64 7.29 -6.98
CA GLY A 203 9.10 6.31 -6.00
C GLY A 203 9.22 6.84 -4.57
N ARG A 204 8.88 8.11 -4.27
CA ARG A 204 8.77 8.61 -2.89
C ARG A 204 7.51 8.10 -2.22
N CYS A 205 6.38 8.11 -2.92
CA CYS A 205 5.13 7.47 -2.53
C CYS A 205 4.86 6.25 -3.42
N LEU A 206 3.96 5.38 -2.98
CA LEU A 206 3.54 4.19 -3.71
C LEU A 206 2.44 4.48 -4.71
N ALA A 207 1.51 5.38 -4.34
CA ALA A 207 0.41 5.81 -5.20
C ALA A 207 -0.12 7.19 -4.81
N HIS A 208 -0.76 7.84 -5.78
CA HIS A 208 -1.45 9.12 -5.64
C HIS A 208 -2.91 8.90 -6.05
N PHE A 209 -3.84 9.19 -5.14
CA PHE A 209 -5.27 9.01 -5.35
C PHE A 209 -5.97 10.36 -5.52
N ALA A 210 -6.74 10.48 -6.58
CA ALA A 210 -7.65 11.58 -6.85
C ALA A 210 -9.08 11.06 -6.69
N LEU A 211 -9.83 11.52 -5.70
CA LEU A 211 -11.15 10.98 -5.40
C LEU A 211 -12.14 12.05 -4.95
N ASP A 212 -13.40 11.72 -5.12
CA ASP A 212 -14.53 12.42 -4.52
C ASP A 212 -15.44 11.42 -3.76
N THR A 213 -16.64 11.82 -3.42
CA THR A 213 -17.62 10.98 -2.72
C THR A 213 -18.16 9.83 -3.59
N GLU A 214 -18.00 9.89 -4.93
CA GLU A 214 -18.59 9.00 -5.92
C GLU A 214 -17.56 8.09 -6.59
N GLU A 215 -16.40 8.65 -7.00
CA GLU A 215 -15.39 7.96 -7.80
C GLU A 215 -13.98 8.16 -7.28
N ALA A 216 -13.11 7.18 -7.58
CA ALA A 216 -11.69 7.20 -7.23
C ALA A 216 -10.83 6.83 -8.45
N TYR A 217 -9.71 7.55 -8.57
CA TYR A 217 -8.69 7.33 -9.58
C TYR A 217 -7.31 7.32 -8.93
N MET A 218 -6.37 6.57 -9.50
CA MET A 218 -5.03 6.49 -8.95
C MET A 218 -3.96 6.53 -10.04
N THR A 219 -2.78 6.98 -9.65
CA THR A 219 -1.55 6.87 -10.43
C THR A 219 -0.39 6.51 -9.52
N THR A 220 0.60 5.83 -10.07
CA THR A 220 1.87 5.57 -9.37
C THR A 220 2.98 6.53 -9.79
N LYS A 221 2.72 7.36 -10.83
CA LYS A 221 3.70 8.30 -11.36
C LYS A 221 3.03 9.60 -11.80
N LEU A 222 3.43 10.68 -11.17
CA LEU A 222 3.08 12.02 -11.62
C LEU A 222 4.01 12.45 -12.75
N ALA A 223 3.45 13.07 -13.78
CA ALA A 223 4.16 13.54 -14.99
C ALA A 223 3.59 14.89 -15.47
N GLY A 224 3.17 15.74 -14.52
CA GLY A 224 2.51 17.02 -14.84
C GLY A 224 1.25 16.80 -15.67
N PRO A 225 1.03 17.60 -16.73
CA PRO A 225 -0.13 17.46 -17.60
C PRO A 225 -0.29 16.08 -18.25
N ALA A 226 0.82 15.33 -18.42
CA ALA A 226 0.83 13.99 -19.00
C ALA A 226 0.49 12.89 -17.98
N THR A 227 0.19 13.23 -16.74
CA THR A 227 -0.17 12.26 -15.71
C THR A 227 -1.40 11.47 -16.12
N PHE A 228 -1.26 10.14 -16.16
CA PHE A 228 -2.33 9.22 -16.48
C PHE A 228 -2.91 8.59 -15.22
N PHE A 229 -4.20 8.76 -14.99
CA PHE A 229 -4.92 8.18 -13.87
C PHE A 229 -5.73 6.96 -14.31
N LEU A 230 -5.63 5.89 -13.54
CA LEU A 230 -6.42 4.68 -13.71
C LEU A 230 -7.63 4.71 -12.77
N PRO A 231 -8.83 4.30 -13.21
CA PRO A 231 -9.97 4.16 -12.31
C PRO A 231 -9.66 3.07 -11.26
N PHE A 232 -10.04 3.37 -10.02
CA PHE A 232 -9.91 2.45 -8.88
C PHE A 232 -11.28 2.19 -8.24
N ASN A 233 -12.30 1.96 -9.06
CA ASN A 233 -13.70 1.81 -8.67
C ASN A 233 -14.09 0.33 -8.59
N LEU A 234 -15.11 0.04 -7.77
CA LEU A 234 -15.70 -1.30 -7.60
C LEU A 234 -16.32 -1.85 -8.89
N GLY A 235 -16.84 -0.95 -9.71
CA GLY A 235 -17.79 -1.28 -10.78
C GLY A 235 -19.24 -1.23 -10.29
N ASN A 236 -20.17 -0.90 -11.16
CA ASN A 236 -21.60 -0.83 -10.85
C ASN A 236 -22.41 -1.48 -11.96
N ASN A 237 -23.16 -2.54 -11.66
CA ASN A 237 -24.01 -3.28 -12.61
C ASN A 237 -23.29 -3.62 -13.93
N CYS A 238 -22.11 -4.23 -13.83
CA CYS A 238 -21.20 -4.54 -14.95
C CYS A 238 -20.66 -3.30 -15.69
N GLY A 239 -20.86 -2.09 -15.15
CA GLY A 239 -20.41 -0.82 -15.69
C GLY A 239 -19.33 -0.13 -14.85
N LYS A 240 -19.08 1.14 -15.15
CA LYS A 240 -18.11 2.00 -14.45
C LYS A 240 -18.68 2.53 -13.13
N GLY A 241 -17.79 3.11 -12.32
CA GLY A 241 -18.13 3.80 -11.07
C GLY A 241 -18.30 2.85 -9.88
N ASN A 242 -18.97 3.33 -8.85
CA ASN A 242 -19.22 2.61 -7.61
C ASN A 242 -20.73 2.46 -7.36
N PRO A 243 -21.20 1.35 -6.76
CA PRO A 243 -22.61 1.18 -6.41
C PRO A 243 -23.01 2.20 -5.33
N PRO A 244 -24.32 2.55 -5.22
CA PRO A 244 -24.78 3.33 -4.10
C PRO A 244 -24.43 2.68 -2.76
N ASN A 245 -23.95 3.50 -1.81
CA ASN A 245 -23.66 3.05 -0.45
C ASN A 245 -24.69 3.68 0.51
N PRO A 246 -25.64 2.92 1.06
CA PRO A 246 -26.66 3.45 1.96
C PRO A 246 -26.10 3.97 3.29
N ASN A 247 -24.87 3.55 3.65
CA ASN A 247 -24.26 3.86 4.93
C ASN A 247 -23.13 4.91 4.83
N GLY A 248 -22.95 5.57 3.66
CA GLY A 248 -21.90 6.56 3.50
C GLY A 248 -21.58 6.88 2.04
N HIS A 249 -20.35 7.32 1.81
CA HIS A 249 -19.87 7.65 0.47
C HIS A 249 -19.65 6.39 -0.38
N ARG A 250 -19.84 6.48 -1.69
CA ARG A 250 -19.59 5.35 -2.61
C ARG A 250 -18.13 4.93 -2.63
N THR A 251 -17.22 5.86 -2.33
CA THR A 251 -15.77 5.62 -2.23
C THR A 251 -15.31 5.12 -0.86
N ALA A 252 -16.24 4.90 0.09
CA ALA A 252 -15.89 4.51 1.47
C ALA A 252 -15.12 3.17 1.58
N TYR A 253 -15.26 2.26 0.61
CA TYR A 253 -14.50 1.01 0.55
C TYR A 253 -12.97 1.25 0.58
N LEU A 254 -12.49 2.43 0.12
CA LEU A 254 -11.07 2.76 0.16
C LEU A 254 -10.55 2.79 1.60
N TRP A 255 -11.18 3.58 2.46
CA TRP A 255 -10.72 3.72 3.86
C TRP A 255 -11.32 2.69 4.80
N GLN A 256 -12.40 2.00 4.40
CA GLN A 256 -12.97 0.92 5.19
C GLN A 256 -12.25 -0.42 4.98
N GLU A 257 -11.69 -0.66 3.79
CA GLU A 257 -11.10 -1.95 3.41
C GLU A 257 -9.67 -1.81 2.86
N VAL A 258 -9.49 -1.00 1.78
CA VAL A 258 -8.24 -0.97 1.03
C VAL A 258 -7.11 -0.36 1.85
N PHE A 259 -7.37 0.70 2.60
CA PHE A 259 -6.36 1.42 3.40
C PHE A 259 -6.20 0.89 4.83
N SER A 260 -6.78 -0.26 5.17
CA SER A 260 -6.49 -0.89 6.47
C SER A 260 -5.02 -1.32 6.56
N LYS A 261 -4.44 -1.36 7.77
CA LYS A 261 -3.04 -1.75 8.02
C LYS A 261 -2.66 -3.06 7.33
N ALA A 262 -3.45 -4.11 7.57
CA ALA A 262 -3.20 -5.42 6.98
C ALA A 262 -3.33 -5.39 5.45
N SER A 263 -4.32 -4.66 4.92
CA SER A 263 -4.53 -4.53 3.48
C SER A 263 -3.39 -3.80 2.79
N LEU A 264 -2.96 -2.64 3.31
CA LEU A 264 -1.84 -1.88 2.74
C LEU A 264 -0.54 -2.68 2.80
N THR A 265 -0.26 -3.32 3.94
CA THR A 265 0.94 -4.16 4.06
C THR A 265 0.90 -5.33 3.08
N ASN A 266 -0.26 -6.00 2.94
CA ASN A 266 -0.45 -7.05 1.94
C ASN A 266 -0.26 -6.54 0.50
N ILE A 267 -0.77 -5.34 0.17
CA ILE A 267 -0.56 -4.72 -1.14
C ILE A 267 0.94 -4.48 -1.38
N ILE A 268 1.64 -3.88 -0.41
CA ILE A 268 3.08 -3.61 -0.50
C ILE A 268 3.87 -4.91 -0.72
N GLN A 269 3.56 -5.95 0.02
CA GLN A 269 4.29 -7.20 -0.02
C GLN A 269 4.00 -8.04 -1.27
N HIS A 270 2.72 -8.24 -1.58
CA HIS A 270 2.30 -9.29 -2.51
C HIS A 270 1.79 -8.78 -3.85
N PHE A 271 1.51 -7.48 -3.98
CA PHE A 271 0.98 -6.92 -5.23
C PHE A 271 1.93 -5.91 -5.87
N MET A 272 2.63 -5.12 -5.07
CA MET A 272 3.48 -4.08 -5.63
C MET A 272 4.82 -4.61 -6.12
N ARG A 273 5.21 -4.15 -7.31
CA ARG A 273 6.52 -4.38 -7.89
C ARG A 273 7.01 -3.18 -8.68
N LEU A 274 8.30 -3.09 -8.83
CA LEU A 274 9.00 -2.09 -9.65
C LEU A 274 9.64 -2.80 -10.84
N ASP A 275 9.05 -2.63 -12.02
CA ASP A 275 9.56 -3.19 -13.27
C ASP A 275 10.64 -2.30 -13.89
N GLY A 276 11.55 -2.93 -14.60
CA GLY A 276 12.64 -2.28 -15.29
C GLY A 276 14.01 -2.72 -14.78
N SER A 277 15.03 -2.47 -15.55
CA SER A 277 16.40 -2.86 -15.19
C SER A 277 16.87 -2.08 -13.95
N THR A 278 17.53 -2.77 -13.02
CA THR A 278 18.17 -2.11 -11.86
C THR A 278 19.31 -1.17 -12.25
N LYS A 279 19.78 -1.25 -13.50
CA LYS A 279 20.78 -0.36 -14.09
C LYS A 279 20.17 0.95 -14.59
N ASP A 280 18.85 0.95 -14.87
CA ASP A 280 18.15 2.16 -15.32
C ASP A 280 17.86 3.11 -14.16
N PRO A 281 17.88 4.42 -14.40
CA PRO A 281 17.39 5.40 -13.44
C PRO A 281 15.96 5.06 -13.00
N LEU A 282 15.63 5.40 -11.74
CA LEU A 282 14.32 5.07 -11.16
C LEU A 282 13.15 5.61 -12.02
N GLU A 283 13.28 6.81 -12.56
CA GLU A 283 12.28 7.49 -13.38
C GLU A 283 11.95 6.76 -14.68
N LYS A 284 12.85 5.89 -15.16
CA LYS A 284 12.64 5.05 -16.36
C LYS A 284 11.94 3.74 -16.05
N ARG A 285 11.79 3.41 -14.78
CA ARG A 285 11.09 2.20 -14.33
C ARG A 285 9.59 2.46 -14.14
N SER A 286 8.83 1.38 -13.98
CA SER A 286 7.39 1.41 -13.78
C SER A 286 7.03 0.79 -12.44
N LEU A 287 6.33 1.54 -11.59
CA LEU A 287 5.81 1.05 -10.33
C LEU A 287 4.38 0.55 -10.55
N PHE A 288 4.14 -0.72 -10.23
CA PHE A 288 2.82 -1.34 -10.36
C PHE A 288 2.10 -1.34 -9.01
N PHE A 289 0.87 -0.85 -9.06
CA PHE A 289 -0.13 -0.96 -7.99
C PHE A 289 -1.35 -1.68 -8.57
N PRO A 290 -2.02 -2.61 -7.87
CA PRO A 290 -3.15 -3.34 -8.43
C PRO A 290 -4.33 -2.39 -8.68
N ARG A 291 -5.09 -2.61 -9.76
CA ARG A 291 -6.43 -2.03 -9.91
C ARG A 291 -7.40 -2.73 -8.96
N TYR A 292 -8.49 -2.09 -8.59
CA TYR A 292 -9.42 -2.67 -7.62
C TYR A 292 -9.90 -4.09 -8.02
N HIS A 293 -10.36 -4.29 -9.25
CA HIS A 293 -10.82 -5.60 -9.71
C HIS A 293 -9.74 -6.70 -9.69
N GLN A 294 -8.47 -6.33 -9.86
CA GLN A 294 -7.34 -7.26 -9.76
C GLN A 294 -7.07 -7.63 -8.30
N LEU A 295 -7.08 -6.63 -7.42
CA LEU A 295 -6.93 -6.82 -5.98
C LEU A 295 -8.05 -7.71 -5.43
N GLU A 296 -9.28 -7.40 -5.78
CA GLU A 296 -10.47 -8.12 -5.34
C GLU A 296 -10.44 -9.58 -5.78
N VAL A 297 -10.23 -9.86 -7.08
CA VAL A 297 -10.28 -11.25 -7.59
C VAL A 297 -9.21 -12.12 -6.96
N VAL A 298 -7.98 -11.61 -6.81
CA VAL A 298 -6.90 -12.38 -6.18
C VAL A 298 -7.22 -12.66 -4.72
N ARG A 299 -7.66 -11.65 -3.96
CA ARG A 299 -8.02 -11.82 -2.54
C ARG A 299 -9.18 -12.78 -2.34
N ARG A 300 -10.23 -12.68 -3.16
CA ARG A 300 -11.38 -13.60 -3.08
C ARG A 300 -10.95 -15.05 -3.33
N LEU A 301 -10.08 -15.29 -4.30
CA LEU A 301 -9.56 -16.63 -4.58
C LEU A 301 -8.69 -17.15 -3.43
N ILE A 302 -7.80 -16.34 -2.88
CA ILE A 302 -6.97 -16.74 -1.72
C ILE A 302 -7.84 -17.06 -0.51
N VAL A 303 -8.86 -16.25 -0.21
CA VAL A 303 -9.79 -16.50 0.90
C VAL A 303 -10.55 -17.80 0.68
N ASP A 304 -11.16 -17.98 -0.52
CA ASP A 304 -11.94 -19.18 -0.81
C ASP A 304 -11.08 -20.45 -0.77
N VAL A 305 -9.87 -20.41 -1.31
CA VAL A 305 -8.91 -21.54 -1.23
C VAL A 305 -8.52 -21.83 0.22
N SER A 306 -8.25 -20.81 1.02
CA SER A 306 -7.90 -20.99 2.44
C SER A 306 -9.03 -21.57 3.29
N GLU A 307 -10.28 -21.42 2.84
CA GLU A 307 -11.48 -21.97 3.52
C GLU A 307 -11.95 -23.30 2.95
N GLN A 308 -11.80 -23.53 1.64
CA GLN A 308 -12.33 -24.70 0.94
C GLN A 308 -11.27 -25.75 0.60
N GLY A 309 -9.99 -25.37 0.57
CA GLY A 309 -8.89 -26.23 0.14
C GLY A 309 -8.84 -26.45 -1.38
N VAL A 310 -8.27 -27.57 -1.79
CA VAL A 310 -8.08 -27.95 -3.20
C VAL A 310 -9.36 -28.53 -3.83
N GLY A 311 -9.40 -28.61 -5.16
CA GLY A 311 -10.45 -29.35 -5.93
C GLY A 311 -11.54 -28.47 -6.52
N LYS A 312 -11.60 -27.17 -6.20
CA LYS A 312 -12.57 -26.23 -6.77
C LYS A 312 -12.10 -25.71 -8.13
N ARG A 313 -13.04 -25.41 -9.01
CA ARG A 313 -12.81 -24.82 -10.33
C ARG A 313 -13.35 -23.39 -10.36
N TYR A 314 -12.58 -22.46 -10.91
CA TYR A 314 -12.94 -21.05 -11.02
C TYR A 314 -12.86 -20.60 -12.47
N LEU A 315 -13.80 -19.77 -12.90
CA LEU A 315 -13.76 -19.05 -14.16
C LEU A 315 -13.66 -17.54 -13.84
N ILE A 316 -12.58 -16.91 -14.29
CA ILE A 316 -12.38 -15.47 -14.15
C ILE A 316 -12.45 -14.83 -15.52
N GLN A 317 -13.50 -14.03 -15.74
CA GLN A 317 -13.71 -13.33 -16.99
C GLN A 317 -13.40 -11.84 -16.83
N HIS A 318 -12.35 -11.39 -17.47
CA HIS A 318 -11.96 -9.99 -17.56
C HIS A 318 -11.84 -9.54 -19.01
N SER A 319 -12.14 -8.27 -19.31
CA SER A 319 -12.00 -7.67 -20.65
C SER A 319 -10.55 -7.68 -21.14
N ALA A 320 -10.35 -7.50 -22.44
CA ALA A 320 -9.02 -7.29 -23.02
C ALA A 320 -8.41 -6.01 -22.40
N GLY A 321 -7.10 -6.03 -22.14
CA GLY A 321 -6.37 -4.89 -21.54
C GLY A 321 -6.64 -4.65 -20.05
N SER A 322 -7.40 -5.51 -19.36
CA SER A 322 -7.66 -5.39 -17.92
C SER A 322 -6.46 -5.75 -17.02
N GLY A 323 -5.36 -6.25 -17.61
CA GLY A 323 -4.18 -6.68 -16.86
C GLY A 323 -4.29 -8.08 -16.25
N LYS A 324 -4.98 -9.01 -16.94
CA LYS A 324 -5.12 -10.43 -16.53
C LYS A 324 -3.80 -11.10 -16.16
N SER A 325 -2.73 -10.83 -16.91
CA SER A 325 -1.40 -11.38 -16.65
C SER A 325 -0.89 -11.01 -15.25
N ASN A 326 -1.13 -9.78 -14.80
CA ASN A 326 -0.77 -9.36 -13.44
C ASN A 326 -1.59 -10.13 -12.38
N SER A 327 -2.91 -10.29 -12.60
CA SER A 327 -3.75 -11.08 -11.67
C SER A 327 -3.28 -12.53 -11.57
N ILE A 328 -2.87 -13.16 -12.69
CA ILE A 328 -2.29 -14.50 -12.71
C ILE A 328 -0.97 -14.54 -11.94
N THR A 329 -0.09 -13.58 -12.18
CA THR A 329 1.21 -13.46 -11.48
C THR A 329 1.01 -13.34 -9.97
N TRP A 330 0.15 -12.41 -9.53
CA TRP A 330 -0.12 -12.20 -8.10
C TRP A 330 -0.80 -13.39 -7.44
N LEU A 331 -1.73 -14.05 -8.16
CA LEU A 331 -2.37 -15.25 -7.66
C LEU A 331 -1.38 -16.40 -7.51
N ALA A 332 -0.57 -16.67 -8.54
CA ALA A 332 0.44 -17.72 -8.50
C ALA A 332 1.42 -17.54 -7.34
N TYR A 333 1.87 -16.29 -7.14
CA TYR A 333 2.75 -15.94 -6.02
C TYR A 333 2.09 -16.21 -4.66
N GLN A 334 0.86 -15.73 -4.45
CA GLN A 334 0.19 -15.85 -3.15
C GLN A 334 -0.33 -17.26 -2.85
N LEU A 335 -0.59 -18.10 -3.87
CA LEU A 335 -1.00 -19.49 -3.66
C LEU A 335 0.12 -20.34 -3.01
N ILE A 336 1.37 -20.01 -3.24
CA ILE A 336 2.52 -20.70 -2.62
C ILE A 336 2.51 -20.54 -1.09
N GLU A 337 1.98 -19.39 -0.62
CA GLU A 337 1.87 -19.04 0.80
C GLU A 337 0.42 -19.16 1.31
N ALA A 338 -0.45 -19.91 0.61
CA ALA A 338 -1.82 -20.10 1.05
C ALA A 338 -1.90 -21.21 2.10
N TYR A 339 -2.29 -20.86 3.32
CA TYR A 339 -2.45 -21.78 4.45
C TYR A 339 -3.92 -22.04 4.73
N PRO A 340 -4.27 -23.26 5.22
CA PRO A 340 -5.64 -23.58 5.57
C PRO A 340 -6.11 -22.78 6.79
N ARG A 341 -7.36 -22.29 6.74
CA ARG A 341 -8.00 -21.61 7.86
C ARG A 341 -8.84 -22.53 8.74
N ASN A 342 -9.08 -23.77 8.28
CA ASN A 342 -9.87 -24.76 8.97
C ASN A 342 -9.50 -26.19 8.52
N GLU A 343 -10.00 -27.20 9.23
CA GLU A 343 -9.73 -28.60 8.97
C GLU A 343 -10.17 -29.06 7.56
N LYS A 344 -11.26 -28.51 7.03
CA LYS A 344 -11.72 -28.81 5.67
C LYS A 344 -10.67 -28.41 4.63
N ALA A 345 -10.12 -27.23 4.74
CA ALA A 345 -9.09 -26.74 3.82
C ALA A 345 -7.76 -27.46 4.01
N ALA A 346 -7.45 -27.88 5.23
CA ALA A 346 -6.25 -28.67 5.54
C ALA A 346 -6.29 -30.06 4.89
N ASN A 347 -7.47 -30.63 4.72
CA ASN A 347 -7.65 -31.95 4.07
C ASN A 347 -6.73 -33.04 4.65
N GLY A 348 -6.62 -33.09 5.99
CA GLY A 348 -5.77 -34.05 6.72
C GLY A 348 -4.29 -33.66 6.80
N ARG A 349 -3.88 -32.49 6.29
CA ARG A 349 -2.53 -31.93 6.47
C ARG A 349 -2.45 -31.15 7.78
N GLU A 350 -1.24 -30.93 8.26
CA GLU A 350 -0.98 -30.02 9.38
C GLU A 350 -1.31 -28.57 9.00
N ALA A 351 -1.89 -27.81 9.92
CA ALA A 351 -2.34 -26.44 9.68
C ALA A 351 -1.20 -25.43 9.36
N ASP A 352 0.03 -25.81 9.68
CA ASP A 352 1.24 -25.04 9.40
C ASP A 352 1.88 -25.35 8.03
N ARG A 353 1.27 -26.24 7.25
CA ARG A 353 1.68 -26.52 5.87
C ARG A 353 0.85 -25.76 4.85
N PRO A 354 1.49 -25.24 3.77
CA PRO A 354 0.75 -24.65 2.66
C PRO A 354 -0.24 -25.64 2.05
N ILE A 355 -1.36 -25.12 1.51
CA ILE A 355 -2.39 -25.92 0.83
C ILE A 355 -1.85 -26.57 -0.44
N PHE A 356 -0.97 -25.87 -1.15
CA PHE A 356 -0.39 -26.31 -2.42
C PHE A 356 1.09 -26.62 -2.28
N ASP A 357 1.50 -27.77 -2.81
CA ASP A 357 2.92 -28.14 -2.92
C ASP A 357 3.57 -27.49 -4.15
N SER A 358 2.77 -27.21 -5.19
CA SER A 358 3.20 -26.54 -6.40
C SER A 358 2.07 -25.76 -7.06
N VAL A 359 2.41 -24.73 -7.83
CA VAL A 359 1.49 -23.94 -8.64
C VAL A 359 1.94 -23.99 -10.08
N ILE A 360 1.07 -24.51 -10.97
CA ILE A 360 1.36 -24.65 -12.39
C ILE A 360 0.57 -23.59 -13.17
N VAL A 361 1.29 -22.76 -13.91
CA VAL A 361 0.70 -21.76 -14.80
C VAL A 361 0.81 -22.25 -16.24
N VAL A 362 -0.33 -22.46 -16.91
CA VAL A 362 -0.40 -22.91 -18.29
C VAL A 362 -0.86 -21.79 -19.19
N THR A 363 -0.15 -21.58 -20.30
CA THR A 363 -0.48 -20.58 -21.32
C THR A 363 -0.49 -21.20 -22.71
N ASP A 364 -1.33 -20.67 -23.61
CA ASP A 364 -1.43 -21.10 -25.00
C ASP A 364 -0.43 -20.37 -25.93
N ARG A 365 0.25 -19.31 -25.42
CA ARG A 365 1.12 -18.44 -26.23
C ARG A 365 2.51 -18.31 -25.61
N ARG A 366 3.55 -18.66 -26.38
CA ARG A 366 4.95 -18.58 -25.95
C ARG A 366 5.38 -17.19 -25.46
N LEU A 367 4.87 -16.13 -26.11
CA LEU A 367 5.17 -14.74 -25.72
C LEU A 367 4.57 -14.42 -24.35
N LEU A 368 3.34 -14.86 -24.09
CA LEU A 368 2.66 -14.69 -22.81
C LEU A 368 3.35 -15.50 -21.70
N ASP A 369 3.80 -16.71 -21.99
CA ASP A 369 4.55 -17.55 -21.07
C ASP A 369 5.82 -16.85 -20.60
N LYS A 370 6.63 -16.32 -21.52
CA LYS A 370 7.82 -15.56 -21.18
C LYS A 370 7.50 -14.35 -20.31
N GLN A 371 6.48 -13.56 -20.68
CA GLN A 371 6.06 -12.38 -19.94
C GLN A 371 5.58 -12.72 -18.51
N LEU A 372 4.77 -13.77 -18.35
CA LEU A 372 4.30 -14.22 -17.03
C LEU A 372 5.45 -14.68 -16.15
N ARG A 373 6.35 -15.47 -16.70
CA ARG A 373 7.54 -15.95 -15.99
C ARG A 373 8.44 -14.81 -15.53
N ASP A 374 8.71 -13.85 -16.43
CA ASP A 374 9.53 -12.69 -16.10
C ASP A 374 8.84 -11.85 -14.99
N ASN A 375 7.54 -11.61 -15.10
CA ASN A 375 6.75 -10.90 -14.08
C ASN A 375 6.74 -11.61 -12.71
N ILE A 376 6.67 -12.96 -12.68
CA ILE A 376 6.72 -13.71 -11.41
C ILE A 376 8.11 -13.61 -10.79
N LYS A 377 9.17 -13.65 -11.60
CA LYS A 377 10.57 -13.50 -11.15
C LYS A 377 10.91 -12.10 -10.62
N ASP A 378 10.11 -11.09 -10.94
CA ASP A 378 10.27 -9.74 -10.37
C ASP A 378 9.94 -9.69 -8.88
N PHE A 379 9.19 -10.67 -8.36
CA PHE A 379 9.06 -10.87 -6.92
C PHE A 379 10.28 -11.64 -6.40
N SER A 380 11.13 -10.95 -5.64
CA SER A 380 12.39 -11.51 -5.14
C SER A 380 12.21 -12.78 -4.30
N GLU A 381 11.04 -12.91 -3.67
CA GLU A 381 10.67 -14.00 -2.77
C GLU A 381 10.53 -15.33 -3.52
N VAL A 382 10.07 -15.30 -4.78
CA VAL A 382 9.82 -16.51 -5.57
C VAL A 382 10.78 -16.68 -6.76
N LYS A 383 11.69 -15.75 -6.95
CA LYS A 383 12.61 -15.76 -8.11
C LYS A 383 13.36 -17.09 -8.29
N ASN A 384 13.76 -17.72 -7.20
CA ASN A 384 14.58 -18.94 -7.21
C ASN A 384 13.76 -20.24 -7.30
N ILE A 385 12.42 -20.16 -7.18
CA ILE A 385 11.53 -21.33 -7.20
C ILE A 385 10.68 -21.42 -8.47
N VAL A 386 10.82 -20.44 -9.39
CA VAL A 386 10.11 -20.43 -10.67
C VAL A 386 10.95 -21.11 -11.74
N ALA A 387 10.45 -22.23 -12.25
CA ALA A 387 11.08 -22.98 -13.34
C ALA A 387 10.13 -23.11 -14.55
N PRO A 388 10.64 -23.04 -15.80
CA PRO A 388 9.86 -23.41 -16.98
C PRO A 388 9.80 -24.94 -17.10
N ALA A 389 8.64 -25.48 -17.42
CA ALA A 389 8.52 -26.86 -17.87
C ALA A 389 8.45 -26.86 -19.41
N LEU A 390 9.46 -27.38 -20.05
CA LEU A 390 9.57 -27.41 -21.52
C LEU A 390 9.00 -28.71 -22.12
N SER A 391 8.76 -29.71 -21.28
CA SER A 391 8.20 -30.99 -21.67
C SER A 391 7.30 -31.58 -20.57
N SER A 392 6.43 -32.52 -20.94
CA SER A 392 5.61 -33.26 -19.98
C SER A 392 6.45 -34.12 -19.02
N ALA A 393 7.68 -34.45 -19.37
CA ALA A 393 8.59 -35.21 -18.52
C ALA A 393 9.15 -34.34 -17.37
N GLU A 394 9.29 -33.04 -17.59
CA GLU A 394 9.74 -32.10 -16.56
C GLU A 394 8.63 -31.71 -15.55
N LEU A 395 7.37 -32.05 -15.87
CA LEU A 395 6.23 -31.85 -14.98
C LEU A 395 5.97 -33.04 -14.05
N ARG A 396 6.66 -34.17 -14.24
CA ARG A 396 6.59 -35.38 -13.41
C ARG A 396 7.67 -35.39 -12.36
#